data_01896a32955a2b420e9c90d955159c9b
#
_entry.id   01896a32955a2b420e9c90d955159c9b
#
_cell.length_a   1.000
_cell.length_b   1.000
_cell.length_c   1.000
_cell.angle_alpha   90.00
_cell.angle_beta   90.00
_cell.angle_gamma   90.00
#
_symmetry.space_group_name_H-M   'P 1'
#
loop_
_entity.id
_entity.type
_entity.pdbx_description
1 polymer ?
#
loop_
_entity_poly.entity_id
_entity_poly.type
_entity_poly.pdbx_seq_one_letter_code
_entity_poly.pdbx_strand_id
1 'polypeptide(L)'
;IPVIEMIEIGAGGGSLAWVDAMGRIQTGPESAGSEPGPASYGRGGERPAITDADLVLGKLDPDNFAGGAIKLDVPASKKAIDHHVGKHLALDTMSTAFGICEVVDENMANAARVHAVENGKNISDNIMISFGGAAPLHTARLCEKLGIDQCLVPQGAGVGSAIGFLKAPFGYEALASRLIRLSEFRVAEANALVANLKSSAEGFVRAGTNNKIVCEITAFMRYAGQGWEIPVQLPDQPFGDDAVCRLKEMFRTNYQRFFGRAIDGLGGLEIEIVTWSVKATDERPAVARHHLTIDGRTVQPTTSRDVFDPESGTAQTYSIIERDTLVAGNRVSGPAVIVERETST
;
A
#
# COMPACT_ATOMS: atom_id res chain seq x y z
N ILE A 1 -4.00 -4.88 -18.85
CA ILE A 1 -4.79 -5.06 -17.61
C ILE A 1 -4.35 -3.93 -16.70
N PRO A 2 -5.26 -3.06 -16.25
CA PRO A 2 -4.90 -2.04 -15.29
C PRO A 2 -4.55 -2.72 -13.97
N VAL A 3 -3.35 -2.48 -13.49
CA VAL A 3 -2.86 -2.93 -12.19
C VAL A 3 -2.48 -1.71 -11.36
N ILE A 4 -2.58 -1.82 -10.06
CA ILE A 4 -2.03 -0.82 -9.17
C ILE A 4 -0.51 -0.88 -9.33
N GLU A 5 0.12 0.24 -9.63
CA GLU A 5 1.57 0.32 -9.63
C GLU A 5 2.10 0.10 -8.22
N MET A 6 2.91 -0.93 -8.07
CA MET A 6 3.53 -1.28 -6.79
C MET A 6 5.01 -1.53 -6.98
N ILE A 7 5.81 -1.09 -6.03
CA ILE A 7 7.20 -1.48 -5.90
C ILE A 7 7.31 -2.38 -4.67
N GLU A 8 7.77 -3.60 -4.88
CA GLU A 8 8.05 -4.55 -3.81
C GLU A 8 9.53 -4.52 -3.49
N ILE A 9 9.87 -4.26 -2.23
CA ILE A 9 11.27 -4.08 -1.79
C ILE A 9 11.71 -5.14 -0.77
N GLY A 10 10.87 -6.10 -0.43
CA GLY A 10 11.19 -7.14 0.54
C GLY A 10 11.51 -6.60 1.94
N ALA A 11 10.89 -5.48 2.36
CA ALA A 11 11.07 -4.91 3.68
C ALA A 11 9.85 -5.18 4.57
N GLY A 12 10.10 -5.61 5.80
CA GLY A 12 9.06 -5.88 6.79
C GLY A 12 9.67 -6.34 8.11
N GLY A 13 8.85 -6.52 9.14
CA GLY A 13 9.32 -6.90 10.48
C GLY A 13 10.15 -8.18 10.52
N GLY A 14 9.88 -9.13 9.61
CA GLY A 14 10.64 -10.38 9.51
C GLY A 14 11.92 -10.30 8.67
N SER A 15 12.23 -9.18 8.01
CA SER A 15 13.43 -9.03 7.20
C SER A 15 14.68 -9.18 8.05
N LEU A 16 15.57 -10.10 7.63
CA LEU A 16 16.79 -10.41 8.36
C LEU A 16 17.85 -9.33 8.17
N ALA A 17 18.56 -9.00 9.23
CA ALA A 17 19.69 -8.08 9.20
C ALA A 17 21.02 -8.84 9.21
N TRP A 18 21.99 -8.32 8.44
CA TRP A 18 23.31 -8.94 8.28
C TRP A 18 24.37 -7.89 7.88
N VAL A 19 25.64 -8.27 7.89
CA VAL A 19 26.75 -7.40 7.49
C VAL A 19 27.34 -7.92 6.19
N ASP A 20 27.45 -7.06 5.19
CA ASP A 20 28.04 -7.42 3.89
C ASP A 20 29.59 -7.48 3.95
N ALA A 21 30.21 -7.94 2.85
CA ALA A 21 31.65 -8.04 2.74
C ALA A 21 32.40 -6.69 2.85
N MET A 22 31.68 -5.58 2.71
CA MET A 22 32.23 -4.23 2.86
C MET A 22 32.02 -3.65 4.29
N GLY A 23 31.50 -4.45 5.22
CA GLY A 23 31.22 -4.00 6.58
C GLY A 23 30.01 -3.08 6.71
N ARG A 24 29.00 -3.21 5.85
CA ARG A 24 27.79 -2.40 5.90
C ARG A 24 26.61 -3.24 6.38
N ILE A 25 25.75 -2.65 7.20
CA ILE A 25 24.47 -3.27 7.58
C ILE A 25 23.59 -3.39 6.35
N GLN A 26 22.99 -4.55 6.17
CA GLN A 26 21.98 -4.84 5.14
C GLN A 26 20.75 -5.42 5.81
N THR A 27 19.56 -5.17 5.20
CA THR A 27 18.28 -5.70 5.66
C THR A 27 17.53 -6.33 4.49
N GLY A 28 17.00 -7.56 4.71
CA GLY A 28 16.34 -8.30 3.65
C GLY A 28 17.28 -8.69 2.50
N PRO A 29 16.74 -9.13 1.34
CA PRO A 29 15.34 -9.49 1.09
C PRO A 29 14.89 -10.78 1.80
N GLU A 30 15.83 -11.52 2.42
CA GLU A 30 15.55 -12.74 3.16
C GLU A 30 14.74 -12.42 4.42
N SER A 31 13.71 -13.24 4.69
CA SER A 31 12.84 -13.10 5.85
C SER A 31 12.97 -14.30 6.79
N ALA A 32 12.89 -14.04 8.08
CA ALA A 32 12.78 -15.08 9.11
C ALA A 32 11.44 -15.85 9.02
N GLY A 33 10.46 -15.31 8.33
CA GLY A 33 9.11 -15.87 8.28
C GLY A 33 8.42 -15.83 9.65
N SER A 34 7.41 -16.67 9.83
CA SER A 34 6.71 -16.88 11.11
C SER A 34 7.32 -18.02 11.92
N GLU A 35 8.00 -18.97 11.27
CA GLU A 35 8.72 -20.10 11.83
C GLU A 35 10.02 -20.30 11.03
N PRO A 36 11.16 -20.30 11.71
CA PRO A 36 11.35 -20.09 13.15
C PRO A 36 11.02 -18.65 13.60
N GLY A 37 10.91 -17.69 12.70
CA GLY A 37 10.63 -16.28 12.98
C GLY A 37 11.86 -15.51 13.49
N PRO A 38 11.67 -14.23 13.86
CA PRO A 38 12.65 -13.43 14.59
C PRO A 38 13.18 -14.11 15.83
N ALA A 39 14.39 -13.78 16.26
CA ALA A 39 14.99 -14.35 17.46
C ALA A 39 14.12 -14.15 18.71
N SER A 40 13.42 -13.02 18.78
CA SER A 40 12.47 -12.68 19.85
C SER A 40 11.30 -13.64 20.00
N TYR A 41 10.93 -14.41 18.96
CA TYR A 41 9.76 -15.28 19.05
C TYR A 41 10.02 -16.54 19.88
N GLY A 42 11.28 -16.86 20.19
CA GLY A 42 11.65 -18.04 20.99
C GLY A 42 11.31 -19.38 20.33
N ARG A 43 11.18 -19.40 18.99
CA ARG A 43 10.81 -20.57 18.18
C ARG A 43 12.00 -21.18 17.43
N GLY A 44 13.22 -20.88 17.86
CA GLY A 44 14.46 -21.37 17.25
C GLY A 44 15.06 -20.43 16.21
N GLY A 45 14.53 -19.22 16.02
CA GLY A 45 15.18 -18.17 15.25
C GLY A 45 16.46 -17.70 15.96
N GLU A 46 17.59 -17.64 15.23
CA GLU A 46 18.89 -17.23 15.78
C GLU A 46 19.40 -15.93 15.13
N ARG A 47 18.91 -15.59 13.95
CA ARG A 47 19.32 -14.40 13.20
C ARG A 47 18.44 -13.21 13.56
N PRO A 48 19.01 -11.98 13.63
CA PRO A 48 18.24 -10.80 13.97
C PRO A 48 17.36 -10.36 12.80
N ALA A 49 16.11 -10.02 13.10
CA ALA A 49 15.16 -9.41 12.18
C ALA A 49 14.86 -7.95 12.58
N ILE A 50 14.15 -7.20 11.75
CA ILE A 50 13.70 -5.85 12.08
C ILE A 50 12.87 -5.84 13.37
N THR A 51 12.00 -6.82 13.57
CA THR A 51 11.21 -6.97 14.82
C THR A 51 12.14 -7.04 16.06
N ASP A 52 13.30 -7.70 15.95
CA ASP A 52 14.26 -7.76 17.05
C ASP A 52 14.89 -6.39 17.33
N ALA A 53 15.18 -5.62 16.30
CA ALA A 53 15.69 -4.26 16.43
C ALA A 53 14.64 -3.32 17.04
N ASP A 54 13.40 -3.35 16.56
CA ASP A 54 12.30 -2.54 17.12
C ASP A 54 12.02 -2.88 18.58
N LEU A 55 12.13 -4.17 18.95
CA LEU A 55 11.99 -4.62 20.33
C LEU A 55 13.10 -4.07 21.24
N VAL A 56 14.35 -4.15 20.78
CA VAL A 56 15.53 -3.66 21.54
C VAL A 56 15.47 -2.14 21.71
N LEU A 57 14.96 -1.41 20.69
CA LEU A 57 14.75 0.04 20.75
C LEU A 57 13.56 0.45 21.63
N GLY A 58 12.81 -0.50 22.19
CA GLY A 58 11.66 -0.22 23.06
C GLY A 58 10.38 0.12 22.33
N LYS A 59 10.35 0.08 21.01
CA LYS A 59 9.15 0.40 20.21
C LYS A 59 8.02 -0.63 20.38
N LEU A 60 8.38 -1.91 20.63
CA LEU A 60 7.45 -3.01 20.83
C LEU A 60 7.33 -3.38 22.31
N ASP A 61 6.14 -3.81 22.72
CA ASP A 61 5.88 -4.36 24.05
C ASP A 61 6.17 -5.86 24.07
N PRO A 62 7.14 -6.34 24.87
CA PRO A 62 7.48 -7.75 24.92
C PRO A 62 6.33 -8.64 25.43
N ASP A 63 5.46 -8.12 26.27
CA ASP A 63 4.36 -8.88 26.89
C ASP A 63 3.03 -8.74 26.16
N ASN A 64 2.90 -7.74 25.24
CA ASN A 64 1.64 -7.47 24.52
C ASN A 64 1.80 -7.48 22.99
N PHE A 65 2.71 -8.27 22.47
CA PHE A 65 2.85 -8.42 21.02
C PHE A 65 1.76 -9.34 20.45
N ALA A 66 1.16 -8.92 19.31
CA ALA A 66 0.01 -9.60 18.70
C ALA A 66 -1.16 -9.81 19.70
N GLY A 67 -1.47 -8.77 20.49
CA GLY A 67 -2.51 -8.85 21.52
C GLY A 67 -2.18 -9.82 22.65
N GLY A 68 -0.91 -10.00 22.95
CA GLY A 68 -0.40 -10.92 24.00
C GLY A 68 -0.30 -12.39 23.57
N ALA A 69 -0.57 -12.68 22.29
CA ALA A 69 -0.47 -14.06 21.78
C ALA A 69 0.97 -14.57 21.67
N ILE A 70 1.94 -13.68 21.58
CA ILE A 70 3.35 -13.98 21.48
C ILE A 70 4.09 -13.14 22.53
N LYS A 71 4.80 -13.80 23.42
CA LYS A 71 5.73 -13.14 24.34
C LYS A 71 7.08 -13.03 23.69
N LEU A 72 7.61 -11.80 23.58
CA LEU A 72 8.90 -11.57 22.93
C LEU A 72 10.07 -11.70 23.92
N ASP A 73 11.13 -12.36 23.49
CA ASP A 73 12.37 -12.57 24.25
C ASP A 73 13.39 -11.46 23.91
N VAL A 74 13.44 -10.41 24.75
CA VAL A 74 14.39 -9.30 24.61
C VAL A 74 15.86 -9.75 24.70
N PRO A 75 16.26 -10.62 25.66
CA PRO A 75 17.59 -11.20 25.69
C PRO A 75 17.99 -11.93 24.41
N ALA A 76 17.09 -12.71 23.80
CA ALA A 76 17.38 -13.41 22.55
C ALA A 76 17.63 -12.42 21.40
N SER A 77 16.81 -11.36 21.29
CA SER A 77 17.01 -10.29 20.30
C SER A 77 18.36 -9.61 20.46
N LYS A 78 18.73 -9.20 21.68
CA LYS A 78 20.02 -8.58 21.97
C LYS A 78 21.19 -9.49 21.57
N LYS A 79 21.12 -10.75 21.94
CA LYS A 79 22.14 -11.75 21.59
C LYS A 79 22.29 -11.93 20.09
N ALA A 80 21.15 -12.01 19.35
CA ALA A 80 21.17 -12.16 17.91
C ALA A 80 21.76 -10.93 17.21
N ILE A 81 21.35 -9.72 17.60
CA ILE A 81 21.86 -8.45 17.08
C ILE A 81 23.37 -8.34 17.33
N ASP A 82 23.82 -8.57 18.55
CA ASP A 82 25.23 -8.49 18.91
C ASP A 82 26.10 -9.53 18.16
N HIS A 83 25.60 -10.77 18.05
CA HIS A 83 26.37 -11.85 17.44
C HIS A 83 26.51 -11.68 15.93
N HIS A 84 25.43 -11.33 15.24
CA HIS A 84 25.40 -11.34 13.78
C HIS A 84 25.74 -9.97 13.15
N VAL A 85 25.62 -8.87 13.91
CA VAL A 85 25.86 -7.51 13.39
C VAL A 85 26.83 -6.74 14.27
N GLY A 86 26.50 -6.53 15.55
CA GLY A 86 27.24 -5.63 16.44
C GLY A 86 28.72 -5.95 16.55
N LYS A 87 29.10 -7.23 16.76
CA LYS A 87 30.48 -7.68 16.86
C LYS A 87 31.30 -7.42 15.59
N HIS A 88 30.68 -7.52 14.43
CA HIS A 88 31.36 -7.30 13.15
C HIS A 88 31.69 -5.81 12.91
N LEU A 89 30.93 -4.93 13.53
CA LEU A 89 31.03 -3.47 13.36
C LEU A 89 31.62 -2.76 14.60
N ALA A 90 31.94 -3.50 15.67
CA ALA A 90 32.36 -2.96 16.97
C ALA A 90 31.35 -1.92 17.53
N LEU A 91 30.04 -2.16 17.34
CA LEU A 91 28.96 -1.32 17.83
C LEU A 91 28.29 -1.98 19.04
N ASP A 92 27.78 -1.16 19.97
CA ASP A 92 26.93 -1.64 21.04
C ASP A 92 25.55 -2.07 20.51
N THR A 93 24.81 -2.82 21.33
CA THR A 93 23.50 -3.38 20.93
C THR A 93 22.49 -2.32 20.49
N MET A 94 22.43 -1.19 21.19
CA MET A 94 21.45 -0.12 20.91
C MET A 94 21.78 0.57 19.60
N SER A 95 23.03 0.97 19.41
CA SER A 95 23.51 1.57 18.16
C SER A 95 23.34 0.62 16.98
N THR A 96 23.54 -0.67 17.19
CA THR A 96 23.35 -1.69 16.16
C THR A 96 21.87 -1.82 15.77
N ALA A 97 20.98 -1.93 16.76
CA ALA A 97 19.54 -2.00 16.54
C ALA A 97 19.02 -0.76 15.79
N PHE A 98 19.48 0.42 16.20
CA PHE A 98 19.17 1.66 15.51
C PHE A 98 19.67 1.65 14.05
N GLY A 99 20.92 1.26 13.82
CA GLY A 99 21.49 1.14 12.49
C GLY A 99 20.71 0.18 11.58
N ILE A 100 20.21 -0.94 12.11
CA ILE A 100 19.34 -1.86 11.38
C ILE A 100 18.04 -1.18 10.95
N CYS A 101 17.37 -0.46 11.85
CA CYS A 101 16.15 0.29 11.54
C CYS A 101 16.41 1.41 10.52
N GLU A 102 17.50 2.17 10.66
CA GLU A 102 17.83 3.24 9.71
C GLU A 102 18.07 2.72 8.30
N VAL A 103 18.68 1.55 8.15
CA VAL A 103 18.89 0.94 6.83
C VAL A 103 17.58 0.53 6.18
N VAL A 104 16.65 -0.10 6.90
CA VAL A 104 15.36 -0.48 6.33
C VAL A 104 14.52 0.75 6.00
N ASP A 105 14.55 1.78 6.86
CA ASP A 105 13.84 3.02 6.63
C ASP A 105 14.36 3.76 5.39
N GLU A 106 15.69 3.77 5.19
CA GLU A 106 16.28 4.37 3.98
C GLU A 106 15.95 3.58 2.72
N ASN A 107 15.94 2.25 2.79
CA ASN A 107 15.52 1.41 1.66
C ASN A 107 14.06 1.69 1.26
N MET A 108 13.15 1.81 2.24
CA MET A 108 11.76 2.17 2.00
C MET A 108 11.63 3.59 1.44
N ALA A 109 12.35 4.56 2.02
CA ALA A 109 12.32 5.94 1.56
C ALA A 109 12.85 6.07 0.11
N ASN A 110 13.94 5.37 -0.22
CA ASN A 110 14.49 5.38 -1.57
C ASN A 110 13.53 4.79 -2.60
N ALA A 111 12.89 3.67 -2.27
CA ALA A 111 11.87 3.08 -3.15
C ALA A 111 10.71 4.05 -3.41
N ALA A 112 10.23 4.73 -2.36
CA ALA A 112 9.17 5.72 -2.48
C ALA A 112 9.60 6.94 -3.32
N ARG A 113 10.84 7.44 -3.15
CA ARG A 113 11.38 8.55 -3.97
C ARG A 113 11.47 8.17 -5.44
N VAL A 114 12.03 6.97 -5.74
CA VAL A 114 12.16 6.48 -7.11
C VAL A 114 10.79 6.39 -7.78
N HIS A 115 9.83 5.76 -7.10
CA HIS A 115 8.47 5.62 -7.63
C HIS A 115 7.80 6.98 -7.89
N ALA A 116 7.95 7.95 -6.97
CA ALA A 116 7.41 9.28 -7.15
C ALA A 116 8.04 10.00 -8.36
N VAL A 117 9.37 9.91 -8.52
CA VAL A 117 10.11 10.54 -9.63
C VAL A 117 9.71 9.91 -10.97
N GLU A 118 9.62 8.59 -11.05
CA GLU A 118 9.19 7.87 -12.26
C GLU A 118 7.79 8.27 -12.71
N ASN A 119 6.93 8.63 -11.75
CA ASN A 119 5.58 9.13 -12.01
C ASN A 119 5.50 10.66 -12.13
N GLY A 120 6.63 11.36 -12.13
CA GLY A 120 6.68 12.82 -12.26
C GLY A 120 6.01 13.55 -11.08
N LYS A 121 6.00 12.95 -9.88
CA LYS A 121 5.39 13.49 -8.67
C LYS A 121 6.45 13.96 -7.68
N ASN A 122 6.14 15.02 -6.94
CA ASN A 122 6.90 15.39 -5.76
C ASN A 122 6.30 14.67 -4.55
N ILE A 123 7.10 13.85 -3.89
CA ILE A 123 6.62 13.02 -2.79
C ILE A 123 6.18 13.83 -1.57
N SER A 124 6.83 14.96 -1.30
CA SER A 124 6.50 15.83 -0.16
C SER A 124 5.11 16.47 -0.23
N ASP A 125 4.52 16.54 -1.43
CA ASP A 125 3.19 17.13 -1.63
C ASP A 125 2.05 16.13 -1.33
N ASN A 126 2.39 14.95 -0.81
CA ASN A 126 1.45 13.87 -0.56
C ASN A 126 1.29 13.58 0.93
N ILE A 127 0.22 12.89 1.28
CA ILE A 127 0.00 12.33 2.61
C ILE A 127 0.41 10.86 2.56
N MET A 128 1.22 10.41 3.51
CA MET A 128 1.57 9.00 3.63
C MET A 128 0.42 8.22 4.29
N ILE A 129 0.02 7.11 3.70
CA ILE A 129 -0.89 6.16 4.34
C ILE A 129 -0.07 4.93 4.72
N SER A 130 -0.06 4.59 6.00
CA SER A 130 0.69 3.45 6.52
C SER A 130 -0.24 2.36 7.02
N PHE A 131 0.00 1.13 6.58
CA PHE A 131 -0.73 -0.06 7.05
C PHE A 131 0.15 -1.31 6.91
N GLY A 132 -0.15 -2.32 7.71
CA GLY A 132 0.66 -3.53 7.88
C GLY A 132 1.11 -3.69 9.33
N GLY A 133 1.63 -4.84 9.69
CA GLY A 133 2.03 -5.14 11.07
C GLY A 133 3.20 -4.30 11.58
N ALA A 134 4.22 -4.10 10.75
CA ALA A 134 5.44 -3.38 11.14
C ALA A 134 5.49 -1.94 10.58
N ALA A 135 4.93 -1.68 9.41
CA ALA A 135 5.06 -0.40 8.72
C ALA A 135 4.67 0.82 9.57
N PRO A 136 3.59 0.82 10.38
CA PRO A 136 3.24 1.95 11.22
C PRO A 136 4.32 2.41 12.18
N LEU A 137 5.15 1.50 12.73
CA LEU A 137 6.27 1.85 13.61
C LEU A 137 7.38 2.67 12.93
N HIS A 138 7.50 2.53 11.62
CA HIS A 138 8.52 3.22 10.82
C HIS A 138 8.00 4.49 10.16
N THR A 139 6.68 4.73 10.21
CA THR A 139 6.02 5.79 9.43
C THR A 139 6.50 7.19 9.78
N ALA A 140 6.67 7.51 11.06
CA ALA A 140 7.16 8.83 11.48
C ALA A 140 8.55 9.11 10.88
N ARG A 141 9.48 8.14 11.01
CA ARG A 141 10.83 8.26 10.47
C ARG A 141 10.85 8.35 8.95
N LEU A 142 9.97 7.61 8.27
CA LEU A 142 9.82 7.71 6.82
C LEU A 142 9.31 9.08 6.39
N CYS A 143 8.35 9.65 7.10
CA CYS A 143 7.85 11.00 6.83
C CYS A 143 8.97 12.04 6.94
N GLU A 144 9.78 11.97 8.00
CA GLU A 144 10.96 12.84 8.16
C GLU A 144 11.93 12.71 6.98
N LYS A 145 12.32 11.48 6.61
CA LYS A 145 13.23 11.21 5.50
C LYS A 145 12.69 11.68 4.14
N LEU A 146 11.39 11.69 3.96
CA LEU A 146 10.71 12.06 2.70
C LEU A 146 10.23 13.51 2.66
N GLY A 147 10.31 14.24 3.76
CA GLY A 147 9.79 15.60 3.88
C GLY A 147 8.26 15.64 3.78
N ILE A 148 7.58 14.63 4.30
CA ILE A 148 6.11 14.52 4.32
C ILE A 148 5.62 15.00 5.69
N ASP A 149 4.76 16.01 5.69
CA ASP A 149 4.26 16.62 6.93
C ASP A 149 3.14 15.83 7.61
N GLN A 150 2.47 14.93 6.89
CA GLN A 150 1.29 14.24 7.38
C GLN A 150 1.28 12.76 7.03
N CYS A 151 0.93 11.94 8.00
CA CYS A 151 0.65 10.53 7.77
C CYS A 151 -0.71 10.14 8.32
N LEU A 152 -1.31 9.12 7.71
CA LEU A 152 -2.56 8.51 8.12
C LEU A 152 -2.30 7.04 8.45
N VAL A 153 -2.53 6.66 9.69
CA VAL A 153 -2.56 5.26 10.12
C VAL A 153 -4.02 4.91 10.42
N PRO A 154 -4.72 4.20 9.52
CA PRO A 154 -6.13 3.88 9.73
C PRO A 154 -6.31 2.89 10.87
N GLN A 155 -7.49 2.90 11.52
CA GLN A 155 -7.86 1.89 12.49
C GLN A 155 -7.81 0.49 11.84
N GLY A 156 -7.21 -0.47 12.53
CA GLY A 156 -6.96 -1.80 11.98
C GLY A 156 -5.84 -1.85 10.95
N ALA A 157 -4.91 -0.90 11.00
CA ALA A 157 -3.78 -0.82 10.07
C ALA A 157 -3.01 -2.15 9.97
N GLY A 158 -2.81 -2.86 11.09
CA GLY A 158 -2.11 -4.15 11.12
C GLY A 158 -2.72 -5.23 10.23
N VAL A 159 -4.02 -5.15 9.98
CA VAL A 159 -4.79 -6.08 9.13
C VAL A 159 -5.49 -5.36 7.96
N GLY A 160 -4.99 -4.21 7.56
CA GLY A 160 -5.60 -3.33 6.55
C GLY A 160 -5.92 -4.03 5.24
N SER A 161 -5.01 -4.88 4.75
CA SER A 161 -5.23 -5.67 3.53
C SER A 161 -6.40 -6.65 3.67
N ALA A 162 -6.53 -7.32 4.81
CA ALA A 162 -7.64 -8.23 5.07
C ALA A 162 -8.99 -7.48 5.16
N ILE A 163 -8.99 -6.31 5.80
CA ILE A 163 -10.16 -5.41 5.84
C ILE A 163 -10.55 -4.97 4.43
N GLY A 164 -9.57 -4.59 3.61
CA GLY A 164 -9.78 -4.22 2.21
C GLY A 164 -10.39 -5.37 1.41
N PHE A 165 -9.88 -6.58 1.60
CA PHE A 165 -10.38 -7.78 0.94
C PHE A 165 -11.84 -8.08 1.32
N LEU A 166 -12.18 -7.98 2.60
CA LEU A 166 -13.55 -8.18 3.09
C LEU A 166 -14.51 -7.08 2.62
N LYS A 167 -14.00 -5.88 2.38
CA LYS A 167 -14.78 -4.73 1.88
C LYS A 167 -14.83 -4.63 0.36
N ALA A 168 -14.01 -5.39 -0.36
CA ALA A 168 -14.03 -5.38 -1.81
C ALA A 168 -15.39 -5.83 -2.33
N PRO A 169 -15.97 -5.17 -3.35
CA PRO A 169 -17.19 -5.62 -3.98
C PRO A 169 -16.97 -6.99 -4.64
N PHE A 170 -17.98 -7.84 -4.56
CA PHE A 170 -17.93 -9.09 -5.32
C PHE A 170 -18.07 -8.76 -6.80
N GLY A 171 -17.08 -9.13 -7.60
CA GLY A 171 -17.03 -8.72 -8.99
C GLY A 171 -16.28 -9.70 -9.88
N TYR A 172 -16.53 -9.55 -11.18
CA TYR A 172 -15.85 -10.31 -12.23
C TYR A 172 -15.61 -9.41 -13.44
N GLU A 173 -14.44 -9.54 -14.05
CA GLU A 173 -14.06 -8.80 -15.25
C GLU A 173 -13.94 -9.77 -16.43
N ALA A 174 -14.76 -9.57 -17.45
CA ALA A 174 -14.67 -10.30 -18.71
C ALA A 174 -13.88 -9.45 -19.73
N LEU A 175 -12.88 -10.06 -20.36
CA LEU A 175 -11.98 -9.41 -21.30
C LEU A 175 -12.06 -10.04 -22.69
N ALA A 176 -11.94 -9.23 -23.72
CA ALA A 176 -11.74 -9.71 -25.08
C ALA A 176 -10.66 -8.86 -25.78
N SER A 177 -9.58 -9.51 -26.22
CA SER A 177 -8.60 -8.91 -27.10
C SER A 177 -9.08 -9.01 -28.54
N ARG A 178 -9.60 -7.88 -29.05
CA ARG A 178 -10.09 -7.77 -30.43
C ARG A 178 -9.71 -6.40 -30.98
N LEU A 179 -8.73 -6.40 -31.84
CA LEU A 179 -8.29 -5.19 -32.54
C LEU A 179 -9.38 -4.71 -33.51
N ILE A 180 -9.86 -3.50 -33.30
CA ILE A 180 -10.82 -2.82 -34.15
C ILE A 180 -10.29 -1.41 -34.44
N ARG A 181 -10.06 -1.09 -35.72
CA ARG A 181 -9.78 0.28 -36.16
C ARG A 181 -11.06 1.08 -36.21
N LEU A 182 -11.04 2.33 -35.78
CA LEU A 182 -12.23 3.16 -35.81
C LEU A 182 -12.75 3.43 -37.22
N SER A 183 -11.88 3.40 -38.24
CA SER A 183 -12.26 3.44 -39.66
C SER A 183 -13.06 2.22 -40.12
N GLU A 184 -12.88 1.08 -39.45
CA GLU A 184 -13.52 -0.21 -39.75
C GLU A 184 -14.55 -0.61 -38.69
N PHE A 185 -14.96 0.35 -37.85
CA PHE A 185 -15.86 0.10 -36.72
C PHE A 185 -17.25 -0.29 -37.18
N ARG A 186 -17.68 -1.47 -36.77
CA ARG A 186 -19.02 -2.00 -37.08
C ARG A 186 -19.87 -2.03 -35.82
N VAL A 187 -20.86 -1.15 -35.76
CA VAL A 187 -21.75 -0.97 -34.62
C VAL A 187 -22.37 -2.28 -34.14
N ALA A 188 -22.91 -3.08 -35.04
CA ALA A 188 -23.57 -4.34 -34.67
C ALA A 188 -22.60 -5.35 -34.04
N GLU A 189 -21.38 -5.48 -34.58
CA GLU A 189 -20.37 -6.40 -34.07
C GLU A 189 -19.83 -5.94 -32.69
N ALA A 190 -19.62 -4.62 -32.52
CA ALA A 190 -19.18 -4.06 -31.25
C ALA A 190 -20.24 -4.23 -30.16
N ASN A 191 -21.51 -3.96 -30.49
CA ASN A 191 -22.63 -4.18 -29.57
C ASN A 191 -22.76 -5.66 -29.17
N ALA A 192 -22.64 -6.59 -30.11
CA ALA A 192 -22.68 -8.01 -29.82
C ALA A 192 -21.50 -8.45 -28.91
N LEU A 193 -20.30 -7.92 -29.16
CA LEU A 193 -19.13 -8.21 -28.34
C LEU A 193 -19.32 -7.73 -26.89
N VAL A 194 -19.72 -6.48 -26.71
CA VAL A 194 -19.96 -5.90 -25.37
C VAL A 194 -21.10 -6.63 -24.67
N ALA A 195 -22.18 -6.96 -25.35
CA ALA A 195 -23.30 -7.72 -24.77
C ALA A 195 -22.86 -9.10 -24.28
N ASN A 196 -22.02 -9.81 -25.03
CA ASN A 196 -21.50 -11.11 -24.64
C ASN A 196 -20.60 -10.99 -23.40
N LEU A 197 -19.69 -10.01 -23.36
CA LEU A 197 -18.83 -9.76 -22.20
C LEU A 197 -19.67 -9.41 -20.97
N LYS A 198 -20.67 -8.54 -21.15
CA LYS A 198 -21.58 -8.13 -20.09
C LYS A 198 -22.36 -9.32 -19.54
N SER A 199 -22.94 -10.13 -20.41
CA SER A 199 -23.67 -11.34 -20.01
C SER A 199 -22.78 -12.32 -19.23
N SER A 200 -21.54 -12.51 -19.67
CA SER A 200 -20.57 -13.36 -18.98
C SER A 200 -20.24 -12.81 -17.59
N ALA A 201 -19.92 -11.51 -17.50
CA ALA A 201 -19.54 -10.88 -16.24
C ALA A 201 -20.71 -10.84 -15.25
N GLU A 202 -21.88 -10.42 -15.68
CA GLU A 202 -23.09 -10.39 -14.84
C GLU A 202 -23.51 -11.79 -14.39
N GLY A 203 -23.42 -12.78 -15.29
CA GLY A 203 -23.79 -14.16 -14.97
C GLY A 203 -22.94 -14.73 -13.83
N PHE A 204 -21.63 -14.47 -13.85
CA PHE A 204 -20.74 -14.85 -12.77
C PHE A 204 -21.09 -14.16 -11.45
N VAL A 205 -21.25 -12.84 -11.47
CA VAL A 205 -21.54 -12.07 -10.26
C VAL A 205 -22.90 -12.43 -9.67
N ARG A 206 -23.89 -12.64 -10.51
CA ARG A 206 -25.25 -13.04 -10.09
C ARG A 206 -25.30 -14.40 -9.40
N ALA A 207 -24.37 -15.29 -9.71
CA ALA A 207 -24.27 -16.58 -9.02
C ALA A 207 -23.80 -16.44 -7.55
N GLY A 208 -23.14 -15.35 -7.21
CA GLY A 208 -22.56 -15.11 -5.87
C GLY A 208 -23.26 -14.03 -5.04
N THR A 209 -24.20 -13.26 -5.61
CA THR A 209 -24.88 -12.17 -4.89
C THR A 209 -26.31 -11.94 -5.37
N ASN A 210 -27.15 -11.51 -4.44
CA ASN A 210 -28.53 -11.04 -4.75
C ASN A 210 -28.60 -9.49 -4.88
N ASN A 211 -27.49 -8.79 -4.70
CA ASN A 211 -27.42 -7.35 -4.81
C ASN A 211 -27.64 -6.90 -6.28
N LYS A 212 -27.94 -5.63 -6.46
CA LYS A 212 -27.92 -5.01 -7.79
C LYS A 212 -26.53 -5.07 -8.36
N ILE A 213 -26.41 -5.38 -9.65
CA ILE A 213 -25.14 -5.46 -10.36
C ILE A 213 -24.96 -4.16 -11.14
N VAL A 214 -23.75 -3.61 -11.07
CA VAL A 214 -23.30 -2.46 -11.85
C VAL A 214 -22.20 -2.91 -12.79
N CYS A 215 -22.26 -2.48 -14.05
CA CYS A 215 -21.26 -2.76 -15.06
C CYS A 215 -20.47 -1.52 -15.43
N GLU A 216 -19.16 -1.68 -15.51
CA GLU A 216 -18.24 -0.69 -16.07
C GLU A 216 -17.67 -1.27 -17.37
N ILE A 217 -17.76 -0.50 -18.45
CA ILE A 217 -17.28 -0.89 -19.77
C ILE A 217 -16.06 -0.05 -20.09
N THR A 218 -14.94 -0.69 -20.40
CA THR A 218 -13.68 -0.01 -20.74
C THR A 218 -13.16 -0.50 -22.08
N ALA A 219 -12.81 0.43 -22.96
CA ALA A 219 -12.03 0.14 -24.16
C ALA A 219 -10.59 0.59 -23.97
N PHE A 220 -9.64 -0.31 -24.20
CA PHE A 220 -8.23 0.03 -24.22
C PHE A 220 -7.85 0.46 -25.64
N MET A 221 -7.50 1.73 -25.77
CA MET A 221 -7.36 2.40 -27.07
C MET A 221 -5.97 3.03 -27.24
N ARG A 222 -5.51 3.10 -28.47
CA ARG A 222 -4.24 3.75 -28.83
C ARG A 222 -4.29 4.34 -30.25
N TYR A 223 -3.34 5.18 -30.58
CA TYR A 223 -3.06 5.45 -31.99
C TYR A 223 -2.35 4.25 -32.63
N ALA A 224 -2.70 3.93 -33.88
CA ALA A 224 -2.05 2.85 -34.62
C ALA A 224 -0.54 3.03 -34.63
N GLY A 225 0.18 1.96 -34.30
CA GLY A 225 1.63 1.97 -34.20
C GLY A 225 2.20 2.36 -32.83
N GLN A 226 1.38 2.81 -31.87
CA GLN A 226 1.83 2.98 -30.49
C GLN A 226 1.88 1.65 -29.74
N GLY A 227 2.90 1.48 -28.90
CA GLY A 227 3.06 0.29 -28.06
C GLY A 227 2.19 0.32 -26.79
N TRP A 228 1.65 1.50 -26.41
CA TRP A 228 0.92 1.71 -25.18
C TRP A 228 -0.54 2.09 -25.45
N GLU A 229 -1.47 1.42 -24.76
CA GLU A 229 -2.90 1.67 -24.83
C GLU A 229 -3.40 2.35 -23.55
N ILE A 230 -4.36 3.27 -23.67
CA ILE A 230 -4.99 3.95 -22.53
C ILE A 230 -6.41 3.45 -22.32
N PRO A 231 -6.87 3.35 -21.06
CA PRO A 231 -8.24 2.99 -20.76
C PRO A 231 -9.19 4.15 -21.07
N VAL A 232 -10.23 3.87 -21.81
CA VAL A 232 -11.32 4.80 -22.13
C VAL A 232 -12.61 4.21 -21.60
N GLN A 233 -13.17 4.84 -20.57
CA GLN A 233 -14.44 4.42 -19.98
C GLN A 233 -15.59 4.70 -20.95
N LEU A 234 -16.39 3.69 -21.22
CA LEU A 234 -17.53 3.78 -22.12
C LEU A 234 -18.84 3.84 -21.33
N PRO A 235 -19.86 4.56 -21.81
CA PRO A 235 -21.17 4.52 -21.20
C PRO A 235 -21.83 3.14 -21.39
N ASP A 236 -22.60 2.70 -20.38
CA ASP A 236 -23.33 1.43 -20.44
C ASP A 236 -24.62 1.61 -21.28
N GLN A 237 -24.43 1.81 -22.58
CA GLN A 237 -25.49 1.91 -23.57
C GLN A 237 -25.00 1.38 -24.92
N PRO A 238 -25.90 0.88 -25.79
CA PRO A 238 -25.52 0.42 -27.11
C PRO A 238 -24.90 1.54 -27.95
N PHE A 239 -23.94 1.18 -28.79
CA PHE A 239 -23.39 2.08 -29.81
C PHE A 239 -24.44 2.37 -30.85
N GLY A 240 -24.56 3.64 -31.25
CA GLY A 240 -25.36 4.13 -32.35
C GLY A 240 -24.55 4.59 -33.57
N ASP A 241 -25.17 5.26 -34.51
CA ASP A 241 -24.51 5.73 -35.75
C ASP A 241 -23.41 6.76 -35.47
N ASP A 242 -23.45 7.46 -34.35
CA ASP A 242 -22.48 8.44 -33.88
C ASP A 242 -21.29 7.84 -33.15
N ALA A 243 -21.25 6.51 -32.99
CA ALA A 243 -20.29 5.81 -32.15
C ALA A 243 -18.83 6.17 -32.44
N VAL A 244 -18.46 6.19 -33.72
CA VAL A 244 -17.07 6.49 -34.14
C VAL A 244 -16.67 7.92 -33.73
N CYS A 245 -17.58 8.89 -33.92
CA CYS A 245 -17.31 10.27 -33.53
C CYS A 245 -17.12 10.40 -32.02
N ARG A 246 -18.00 9.79 -31.23
CA ARG A 246 -17.94 9.79 -29.76
C ARG A 246 -16.68 9.08 -29.24
N LEU A 247 -16.33 7.91 -29.79
CA LEU A 247 -15.14 7.18 -29.40
C LEU A 247 -13.85 7.97 -29.68
N LYS A 248 -13.79 8.67 -30.83
CA LYS A 248 -12.66 9.56 -31.14
C LYS A 248 -12.52 10.70 -30.14
N GLU A 249 -13.62 11.33 -29.76
CA GLU A 249 -13.65 12.44 -28.80
C GLU A 249 -13.27 11.96 -27.40
N MET A 250 -13.86 10.85 -26.95
CA MET A 250 -13.54 10.25 -25.64
C MET A 250 -12.07 9.85 -25.56
N PHE A 251 -11.54 9.22 -26.61
CA PHE A 251 -10.13 8.85 -26.66
C PHE A 251 -9.22 10.08 -26.58
N ARG A 252 -9.47 11.12 -27.40
CA ARG A 252 -8.65 12.34 -27.40
C ARG A 252 -8.65 13.03 -26.04
N THR A 253 -9.82 13.15 -25.40
CA THR A 253 -9.95 13.74 -24.08
C THR A 253 -9.15 12.95 -23.04
N ASN A 254 -9.26 11.61 -23.01
CA ASN A 254 -8.52 10.77 -22.11
C ASN A 254 -7.01 10.78 -22.42
N TYR A 255 -6.63 10.80 -23.68
CA TYR A 255 -5.22 10.88 -24.12
C TYR A 255 -4.58 12.18 -23.62
N GLN A 256 -5.24 13.32 -23.81
CA GLN A 256 -4.77 14.61 -23.31
C GLN A 256 -4.65 14.61 -21.78
N ARG A 257 -5.60 14.01 -21.08
CA ARG A 257 -5.57 13.90 -19.61
C ARG A 257 -4.41 13.01 -19.14
N PHE A 258 -4.12 11.92 -19.86
CA PHE A 258 -3.11 10.94 -19.49
C PHE A 258 -1.68 11.44 -19.77
N PHE A 259 -1.47 12.03 -20.94
CA PHE A 259 -0.14 12.49 -21.38
C PHE A 259 0.09 14.00 -21.21
N GLY A 260 -0.85 14.76 -20.67
CA GLY A 260 -0.74 16.19 -20.42
C GLY A 260 -0.81 17.06 -21.69
N ARG A 261 -0.90 16.46 -22.89
CA ARG A 261 -0.99 17.16 -24.15
C ARG A 261 -1.83 16.41 -25.19
N ALA A 262 -2.54 17.14 -26.02
CA ALA A 262 -3.10 16.57 -27.23
C ALA A 262 -1.98 16.38 -28.29
N ILE A 263 -2.16 15.43 -29.16
CA ILE A 263 -1.31 15.33 -30.37
C ILE A 263 -1.98 16.17 -31.44
N ASP A 264 -1.64 17.46 -31.47
CA ASP A 264 -2.13 18.38 -32.50
C ASP A 264 -1.41 18.12 -33.82
N GLY A 265 -2.13 18.22 -34.93
CA GLY A 265 -1.56 18.08 -36.30
C GLY A 265 -1.54 16.66 -36.87
N LEU A 266 -1.91 15.64 -36.12
CA LEU A 266 -2.02 14.26 -36.58
C LEU A 266 -3.47 13.85 -36.86
N GLY A 267 -4.26 14.73 -37.44
CA GLY A 267 -5.68 14.50 -37.76
C GLY A 267 -5.99 13.29 -38.64
N GLY A 268 -4.94 12.60 -39.14
CA GLY A 268 -5.02 11.38 -39.95
C GLY A 268 -4.56 10.12 -39.24
N LEU A 269 -4.09 10.16 -37.97
CA LEU A 269 -3.72 8.93 -37.28
C LEU A 269 -4.94 8.09 -36.96
N GLU A 270 -4.88 6.86 -37.37
CA GLU A 270 -5.88 5.85 -37.06
C GLU A 270 -5.89 5.54 -35.56
N ILE A 271 -7.07 5.40 -34.99
CA ILE A 271 -7.25 5.01 -33.60
C ILE A 271 -7.71 3.55 -33.59
N GLU A 272 -7.08 2.76 -32.73
CA GLU A 272 -7.37 1.33 -32.56
C GLU A 272 -7.91 1.07 -31.16
N ILE A 273 -8.95 0.23 -31.07
CA ILE A 273 -9.37 -0.42 -29.85
C ILE A 273 -8.69 -1.80 -29.83
N VAL A 274 -7.92 -2.08 -28.80
CA VAL A 274 -7.13 -3.32 -28.73
C VAL A 274 -7.81 -4.36 -27.84
N THR A 275 -8.27 -3.90 -26.66
CA THR A 275 -8.87 -4.76 -25.66
C THR A 275 -10.18 -4.14 -25.16
N TRP A 276 -11.16 -4.99 -24.96
CA TRP A 276 -12.46 -4.66 -24.41
C TRP A 276 -12.61 -5.31 -23.04
N SER A 277 -13.05 -4.55 -22.06
CA SER A 277 -13.31 -5.02 -20.71
C SER A 277 -14.74 -4.67 -20.30
N VAL A 278 -15.39 -5.63 -19.67
CA VAL A 278 -16.62 -5.39 -18.91
C VAL A 278 -16.43 -5.94 -17.51
N LYS A 279 -16.41 -5.05 -16.54
CA LYS A 279 -16.32 -5.37 -15.12
C LYS A 279 -17.72 -5.25 -14.51
N ALA A 280 -18.27 -6.36 -14.05
CA ALA A 280 -19.49 -6.39 -13.26
C ALA A 280 -19.17 -6.50 -11.78
N THR A 281 -19.81 -5.69 -10.94
CA THR A 281 -19.66 -5.71 -9.48
C THR A 281 -21.01 -5.64 -8.80
N ASP A 282 -21.12 -6.21 -7.59
CA ASP A 282 -22.28 -5.97 -6.74
C ASP A 282 -22.28 -4.53 -6.23
N GLU A 283 -23.43 -3.87 -6.34
CA GLU A 283 -23.61 -2.54 -5.78
C GLU A 283 -23.69 -2.64 -4.26
N ARG A 284 -22.65 -2.12 -3.59
CA ARG A 284 -22.68 -2.00 -2.13
C ARG A 284 -23.17 -0.64 -1.73
N PRO A 285 -23.94 -0.54 -0.62
CA PRO A 285 -24.34 0.77 -0.11
C PRO A 285 -23.09 1.60 0.15
N ALA A 286 -23.12 2.86 -0.28
CA ALA A 286 -22.07 3.81 0.03
C ALA A 286 -21.85 3.84 1.54
N VAL A 287 -20.58 3.81 1.96
CA VAL A 287 -20.25 3.97 3.38
C VAL A 287 -20.82 5.31 3.83
N ALA A 288 -21.74 5.26 4.78
CA ALA A 288 -22.34 6.48 5.33
C ALA A 288 -21.21 7.38 5.87
N ARG A 289 -21.16 8.61 5.38
CA ARG A 289 -20.27 9.62 5.97
C ARG A 289 -20.86 10.00 7.31
N HIS A 290 -20.29 9.48 8.37
CA HIS A 290 -20.65 9.92 9.70
C HIS A 290 -20.05 11.31 9.94
N HIS A 291 -20.87 12.28 10.26
CA HIS A 291 -20.40 13.52 10.85
C HIS A 291 -19.92 13.19 12.27
N LEU A 292 -18.61 13.03 12.42
CA LEU A 292 -18.02 12.77 13.72
C LEU A 292 -18.01 14.08 14.51
N THR A 293 -18.53 14.05 15.73
CA THR A 293 -18.37 15.16 16.66
C THR A 293 -16.92 15.17 17.11
N ILE A 294 -16.21 16.26 16.81
CA ILE A 294 -14.81 16.43 17.19
C ILE A 294 -14.76 16.81 18.66
N ASP A 295 -14.33 15.91 19.52
CA ASP A 295 -14.22 16.15 20.96
C ASP A 295 -13.08 17.15 21.31
N GLY A 296 -12.00 17.16 20.55
CA GLY A 296 -10.87 18.07 20.76
C GLY A 296 -10.08 17.86 22.06
N ARG A 297 -10.42 16.88 22.87
CA ARG A 297 -9.75 16.60 24.15
C ARG A 297 -8.37 15.97 23.92
N THR A 298 -7.39 16.42 24.70
CA THR A 298 -6.11 15.73 24.81
C THR A 298 -6.28 14.49 25.69
N VAL A 299 -5.89 13.34 25.14
CA VAL A 299 -5.94 12.06 25.85
C VAL A 299 -4.73 11.95 26.77
N GLN A 300 -4.96 11.48 28.00
CA GLN A 300 -3.91 11.16 28.94
C GLN A 300 -3.36 9.75 28.65
N PRO A 301 -2.04 9.54 28.73
CA PRO A 301 -1.44 8.22 28.53
C PRO A 301 -1.90 7.25 29.62
N THR A 302 -2.05 5.98 29.25
CA THR A 302 -2.36 4.89 30.19
C THR A 302 -1.12 4.41 30.92
N THR A 303 -0.01 4.34 30.21
CA THR A 303 1.31 3.92 30.71
C THR A 303 2.41 4.66 29.97
N SER A 304 3.67 4.38 30.30
CA SER A 304 4.83 4.89 29.57
C SER A 304 5.90 3.81 29.41
N ARG A 305 6.76 4.00 28.43
CA ARG A 305 7.88 3.10 28.15
C ARG A 305 9.06 3.90 27.60
N ASP A 306 10.27 3.45 27.93
CA ASP A 306 11.47 4.04 27.36
C ASP A 306 11.68 3.53 25.95
N VAL A 307 11.77 4.44 25.00
CA VAL A 307 12.00 4.20 23.56
C VAL A 307 13.25 4.96 23.16
N PHE A 308 14.09 4.34 22.36
CA PHE A 308 15.26 5.02 21.81
C PHE A 308 14.82 6.12 20.84
N ASP A 309 15.23 7.34 21.13
CA ASP A 309 14.95 8.50 20.33
C ASP A 309 16.15 8.83 19.43
N PRO A 310 15.94 8.85 18.09
CA PRO A 310 17.05 9.06 17.15
C PRO A 310 17.63 10.48 17.18
N GLU A 311 16.87 11.49 17.60
CA GLU A 311 17.34 12.87 17.65
C GLU A 311 18.32 13.08 18.81
N SER A 312 17.97 12.57 20.00
CA SER A 312 18.83 12.70 21.19
C SER A 312 19.89 11.60 21.29
N GLY A 313 19.74 10.50 20.54
CA GLY A 313 20.60 9.32 20.63
C GLY A 313 20.49 8.57 21.96
N THR A 314 19.43 8.80 22.73
CA THR A 314 19.20 8.22 24.06
C THR A 314 17.78 7.70 24.20
N ALA A 315 17.56 6.86 25.23
CA ALA A 315 16.21 6.45 25.55
C ALA A 315 15.42 7.62 26.17
N GLN A 316 14.22 7.86 25.66
CA GLN A 316 13.26 8.82 26.17
C GLN A 316 11.96 8.14 26.58
N THR A 317 11.28 8.68 27.57
CA THR A 317 10.01 8.12 28.03
C THR A 317 8.87 8.55 27.11
N TYR A 318 8.30 7.59 26.37
CA TYR A 318 7.14 7.77 25.48
C TYR A 318 5.84 7.42 26.20
N SER A 319 4.82 8.21 25.93
CA SER A 319 3.46 7.91 26.35
C SER A 319 2.90 6.71 25.55
N ILE A 320 2.28 5.74 26.24
CA ILE A 320 1.63 4.60 25.60
C ILE A 320 0.13 4.81 25.64
N ILE A 321 -0.54 4.69 24.51
CA ILE A 321 -1.97 4.93 24.35
C ILE A 321 -2.58 3.77 23.57
N GLU A 322 -3.58 3.15 24.17
CA GLU A 322 -4.38 2.13 23.50
C GLU A 322 -5.31 2.78 22.47
N ARG A 323 -5.24 2.36 21.20
CA ARG A 323 -6.03 2.92 20.12
C ARG A 323 -7.53 2.87 20.39
N ASP A 324 -8.01 1.81 21.04
CA ASP A 324 -9.42 1.61 21.33
C ASP A 324 -9.99 2.63 22.34
N THR A 325 -9.12 3.34 23.07
CA THR A 325 -9.53 4.43 23.97
C THR A 325 -9.72 5.75 23.22
N LEU A 326 -9.27 5.86 21.98
CA LEU A 326 -9.36 7.05 21.17
C LEU A 326 -10.71 7.15 20.48
N VAL A 327 -11.31 8.32 20.55
CA VAL A 327 -12.49 8.69 19.77
C VAL A 327 -12.15 9.81 18.78
N ALA A 328 -13.00 9.98 17.77
CA ALA A 328 -12.78 11.00 16.76
C ALA A 328 -12.62 12.40 17.38
N GLY A 329 -11.56 13.09 16.93
CA GLY A 329 -11.20 14.42 17.43
C GLY A 329 -10.31 14.44 18.65
N ASN A 330 -10.02 13.32 19.29
CA ASN A 330 -9.02 13.28 20.34
C ASN A 330 -7.64 13.72 19.82
N ARG A 331 -6.84 14.32 20.68
CA ARG A 331 -5.47 14.71 20.42
C ARG A 331 -4.53 13.98 21.36
N VAL A 332 -3.41 13.52 20.81
CA VAL A 332 -2.31 12.92 21.54
C VAL A 332 -1.10 13.81 21.38
N SER A 333 -0.44 14.15 22.48
CA SER A 333 0.85 14.87 22.44
C SER A 333 1.98 13.86 22.43
N GLY A 334 2.92 14.02 21.51
CA GLY A 334 4.13 13.21 21.46
C GLY A 334 5.21 13.66 22.47
N PRO A 335 6.25 12.83 22.68
CA PRO A 335 6.41 11.54 22.03
C PRO A 335 5.46 10.46 22.58
N ALA A 336 4.90 9.65 21.69
CA ALA A 336 3.91 8.65 22.06
C ALA A 336 3.97 7.42 21.14
N VAL A 337 3.57 6.25 21.68
CA VAL A 337 3.28 5.05 20.90
C VAL A 337 1.80 4.74 21.04
N ILE A 338 1.10 4.63 19.91
CA ILE A 338 -0.29 4.21 19.85
C ILE A 338 -0.32 2.74 19.53
N VAL A 339 -0.92 1.95 20.44
CA VAL A 339 -0.92 0.49 20.37
C VAL A 339 -2.26 -0.02 19.88
N GLU A 340 -2.25 -0.91 18.92
CA GLU A 340 -3.35 -1.76 18.49
C GLU A 340 -2.98 -3.23 18.70
N ARG A 341 -3.96 -4.11 18.59
CA ARG A 341 -3.73 -5.54 18.75
C ARG A 341 -2.72 -6.10 17.76
N GLU A 342 -2.75 -5.65 16.50
CA GLU A 342 -1.95 -6.19 15.39
C GLU A 342 -0.82 -5.26 14.94
N THR A 343 -0.69 -4.06 15.53
CA THR A 343 0.35 -3.10 15.17
C THR A 343 0.55 -2.05 16.27
N SER A 344 1.62 -1.28 16.15
CA SER A 344 1.87 -0.06 16.95
C SER A 344 2.39 1.05 16.03
N THR A 345 2.14 2.30 16.40
CA THR A 345 2.54 3.48 15.63
C THR A 345 3.27 4.45 16.51
#